data_f5dab4f10395439228e176afb51518ce
#
_entry.id   f5dab4f10395439228e176afb51518ce
#
_cell.length_a   1.000
_cell.length_b   1.000
_cell.length_c   1.000
_cell.angle_alpha   90.00
_cell.angle_beta   90.00
_cell.angle_gamma   90.00
#
_symmetry.space_group_name_H-M   'P 1'
#
loop_
_entity.id
_entity.type
_entity.pdbx_description
1 polymer ?
#
loop_
_entity_poly.entity_id
_entity_poly.type
_entity_poly.pdbx_seq_one_letter_code
_entity_poly.pdbx_strand_id
1 'polypeptide(L)'
;MKRWGFAAVAMAALALSGPVWASAPPVQAQAYVVQSTVDGRTLAARDADAPRPMASITKLMTVLVALEHLPLDRVVTVPAAAARVGESSLDLRAGQRLSVRDLVIGALVPSANDAATALAIAAGGSEARFVMLMNRKAHELGLTGTRYANPHGLDQPGHVSTAHDVAALLRVALRNPVIRRYAGSSRATLSNGRVVVSTDNLISAVPGIVGAKTGHTANAGWSQVAYARVGGVGITAAVLGDPSEAQRDEDLAALLRFGLASYRQSKVVDPRRTYASVPVGWGLAPVRLVAPRAIVRPAPVDRPLVERVVGPAVAALPVRAGERLGTLVVTDGRRVVARSPLVAAAPRDVPDAFAKADWLAGRTVHRLVGVVS
;
A
#
# COMPACT_ATOMS: atom_id res chain seq x y z
N MET A 1 -43.48 -12.94 25.43
CA MET A 1 -42.96 -13.03 24.06
C MET A 1 -42.72 -11.61 23.55
N LYS A 2 -41.47 -11.11 23.57
CA LYS A 2 -41.10 -9.74 23.14
C LYS A 2 -40.73 -9.79 21.65
N ARG A 3 -41.59 -9.23 20.81
CA ARG A 3 -41.32 -9.03 19.36
C ARG A 3 -40.32 -7.87 19.19
N TRP A 4 -39.15 -8.17 18.66
CA TRP A 4 -38.15 -7.17 18.23
C TRP A 4 -38.56 -6.67 16.84
N GLY A 5 -38.98 -5.42 16.77
CA GLY A 5 -39.21 -4.74 15.50
C GLY A 5 -37.90 -4.28 14.87
N PHE A 6 -37.57 -4.84 13.71
CA PHE A 6 -36.46 -4.31 12.89
C PHE A 6 -36.94 -3.05 12.18
N ALA A 7 -36.37 -1.90 12.50
CA ALA A 7 -36.64 -0.65 11.76
C ALA A 7 -35.78 -0.65 10.48
N ALA A 8 -36.45 -0.44 9.35
CA ALA A 8 -35.83 -0.32 8.03
C ALA A 8 -34.98 0.94 7.94
N VAL A 9 -33.74 0.76 7.49
CA VAL A 9 -32.78 1.83 7.23
C VAL A 9 -33.06 2.38 5.83
N ALA A 10 -33.44 3.66 5.73
CA ALA A 10 -33.54 4.36 4.45
C ALA A 10 -32.14 4.57 3.88
N MET A 11 -31.82 3.92 2.75
CA MET A 11 -30.63 4.20 1.95
C MET A 11 -30.91 5.41 1.06
N ALA A 12 -30.27 6.54 1.35
CA ALA A 12 -30.17 7.65 0.41
C ALA A 12 -28.95 7.42 -0.48
N ALA A 13 -29.17 6.91 -1.69
CA ALA A 13 -28.14 6.86 -2.73
C ALA A 13 -28.12 8.21 -3.44
N LEU A 14 -27.10 9.04 -3.17
CA LEU A 14 -26.78 10.19 -4.03
C LEU A 14 -26.06 9.65 -5.29
N ALA A 15 -26.80 9.59 -6.40
CA ALA A 15 -26.23 9.38 -7.72
C ALA A 15 -25.46 10.64 -8.15
N LEU A 16 -24.17 10.62 -7.93
CA LEU A 16 -23.23 11.56 -8.58
C LEU A 16 -22.89 10.99 -9.96
N SER A 17 -22.84 11.85 -10.97
CA SER A 17 -22.40 11.59 -12.34
C SER A 17 -21.31 10.52 -12.38
N GLY A 18 -21.48 9.51 -13.26
CA GLY A 18 -20.63 8.34 -13.33
C GLY A 18 -19.15 8.71 -13.42
N PRO A 19 -18.28 7.97 -12.73
CA PRO A 19 -16.85 8.22 -12.77
C PRO A 19 -16.34 7.99 -14.19
N VAL A 20 -15.67 8.99 -14.74
CA VAL A 20 -14.81 8.80 -15.91
C VAL A 20 -13.68 7.87 -15.45
N TRP A 21 -13.74 6.62 -15.86
CA TRP A 21 -12.68 5.64 -15.63
C TRP A 21 -11.45 6.14 -16.38
N ALA A 22 -10.44 6.60 -15.68
CA ALA A 22 -9.15 6.81 -16.30
C ALA A 22 -8.64 5.42 -16.72
N SER A 23 -8.57 5.17 -18.03
CA SER A 23 -7.91 3.98 -18.55
C SER A 23 -6.44 4.01 -18.15
N ALA A 24 -5.87 2.82 -17.92
CA ALA A 24 -4.43 2.73 -17.71
C ALA A 24 -3.69 3.43 -18.89
N PRO A 25 -2.60 4.16 -18.62
CA PRO A 25 -1.84 4.79 -19.67
C PRO A 25 -1.33 3.72 -20.65
N PRO A 26 -1.23 4.05 -21.96
CA PRO A 26 -0.56 3.17 -22.91
C PRO A 26 0.91 3.05 -22.51
N VAL A 27 1.42 1.82 -22.41
CA VAL A 27 2.81 1.50 -22.08
C VAL A 27 3.34 0.42 -23.03
N GLN A 28 4.64 0.44 -23.30
CA GLN A 28 5.30 -0.49 -24.22
C GLN A 28 5.87 -1.73 -23.50
N ALA A 29 6.04 -1.69 -22.18
CA ALA A 29 6.51 -2.83 -21.40
C ALA A 29 5.75 -4.10 -21.76
N GLN A 30 6.45 -5.22 -21.93
CA GLN A 30 5.83 -6.52 -22.29
C GLN A 30 4.91 -7.04 -21.18
N ALA A 31 5.25 -6.78 -19.91
CA ALA A 31 4.39 -7.07 -18.78
C ALA A 31 4.47 -5.94 -17.74
N TYR A 32 3.35 -5.66 -17.10
CA TYR A 32 3.33 -4.65 -16.03
C TYR A 32 2.23 -4.93 -15.00
N VAL A 33 2.42 -4.34 -13.82
CA VAL A 33 1.40 -4.28 -12.77
C VAL A 33 1.45 -2.96 -12.03
N VAL A 34 0.28 -2.45 -11.63
CA VAL A 34 0.10 -1.31 -10.72
C VAL A 34 -0.76 -1.75 -9.55
N GLN A 35 -0.21 -1.68 -8.34
CA GLN A 35 -0.91 -2.11 -7.13
C GLN A 35 -0.95 -1.01 -6.08
N SER A 36 -2.12 -0.84 -5.47
CA SER A 36 -2.32 0.06 -4.35
C SER A 36 -2.02 -0.63 -3.02
N THR A 37 -1.28 0.05 -2.14
CA THR A 37 -1.13 -0.38 -0.74
C THR A 37 -2.23 0.17 0.17
N VAL A 38 -3.11 1.05 -0.35
CA VAL A 38 -4.25 1.59 0.41
C VAL A 38 -5.28 0.51 0.67
N ASP A 39 -5.58 -0.31 -0.35
CA ASP A 39 -6.64 -1.32 -0.32
C ASP A 39 -6.24 -2.68 -0.93
N GLY A 40 -4.98 -2.83 -1.36
CA GLY A 40 -4.45 -4.06 -1.93
C GLY A 40 -4.88 -4.33 -3.37
N ARG A 41 -5.57 -3.38 -4.04
CA ARG A 41 -6.07 -3.58 -5.41
C ARG A 41 -4.96 -3.55 -6.45
N THR A 42 -5.09 -4.41 -7.46
CA THR A 42 -4.46 -4.21 -8.76
C THR A 42 -5.30 -3.20 -9.55
N LEU A 43 -4.70 -2.06 -9.89
CA LEU A 43 -5.34 -0.95 -10.59
C LEU A 43 -5.23 -1.12 -12.11
N ALA A 44 -4.13 -1.68 -12.57
CA ALA A 44 -3.87 -2.04 -13.96
C ALA A 44 -2.84 -3.15 -14.04
N ALA A 45 -2.95 -4.00 -15.06
CA ALA A 45 -2.02 -5.09 -15.30
C ALA A 45 -2.08 -5.51 -16.77
N ARG A 46 -0.95 -6.01 -17.29
CA ARG A 46 -0.82 -6.73 -18.55
C ARG A 46 0.21 -7.82 -18.38
N ASP A 47 -0.13 -9.06 -18.72
CA ASP A 47 0.74 -10.24 -18.62
C ASP A 47 1.49 -10.34 -17.28
N ALA A 48 0.83 -9.87 -16.19
CA ALA A 48 1.49 -9.62 -14.91
C ALA A 48 1.93 -10.89 -14.18
N ASP A 49 1.37 -12.04 -14.56
CA ASP A 49 1.72 -13.38 -14.05
C ASP A 49 2.56 -14.19 -15.04
N ALA A 50 2.87 -13.65 -16.22
CA ALA A 50 3.74 -14.31 -17.19
C ALA A 50 5.20 -14.31 -16.70
N PRO A 51 5.86 -15.49 -16.57
CA PRO A 51 7.26 -15.56 -16.20
C PRO A 51 8.17 -14.92 -17.26
N ARG A 52 9.04 -14.00 -16.81
CA ARG A 52 9.99 -13.27 -17.65
C ARG A 52 11.34 -13.13 -16.97
N PRO A 53 12.44 -13.01 -17.73
CA PRO A 53 13.72 -12.59 -17.16
C PRO A 53 13.54 -11.24 -16.44
N MET A 54 14.10 -11.12 -15.24
CA MET A 54 13.92 -9.93 -14.39
C MET A 54 15.19 -9.10 -14.22
N ALA A 55 16.31 -9.57 -14.78
CA ALA A 55 17.62 -8.94 -14.67
C ALA A 55 17.99 -8.58 -13.22
N SER A 56 18.62 -7.44 -13.01
CA SER A 56 19.11 -6.98 -11.69
C SER A 56 18.03 -6.67 -10.66
N ILE A 57 16.73 -6.78 -10.97
CA ILE A 57 15.68 -6.78 -9.93
C ILE A 57 15.91 -7.91 -8.93
N THR A 58 16.55 -8.99 -9.37
CA THR A 58 17.08 -10.11 -8.56
C THR A 58 17.78 -9.66 -7.30
N LYS A 59 18.55 -8.57 -7.35
CA LYS A 59 19.38 -8.08 -6.23
C LYS A 59 18.57 -7.64 -5.01
N LEU A 60 17.27 -7.38 -5.17
CA LEU A 60 16.37 -7.17 -4.03
C LEU A 60 16.29 -8.44 -3.16
N MET A 61 16.14 -9.61 -3.79
CA MET A 61 16.13 -10.89 -3.08
C MET A 61 17.51 -11.22 -2.50
N THR A 62 18.57 -10.98 -3.26
CA THR A 62 19.93 -11.23 -2.83
C THR A 62 20.27 -10.44 -1.55
N VAL A 63 19.97 -9.14 -1.53
CA VAL A 63 20.24 -8.32 -0.35
C VAL A 63 19.30 -8.70 0.80
N LEU A 64 18.03 -9.01 0.53
CA LEU A 64 17.08 -9.43 1.56
C LEU A 64 17.56 -10.70 2.27
N VAL A 65 17.94 -11.73 1.53
CA VAL A 65 18.44 -12.99 2.08
C VAL A 65 19.81 -12.79 2.75
N ALA A 66 20.73 -12.03 2.15
CA ALA A 66 22.03 -11.79 2.75
C ALA A 66 21.94 -11.10 4.11
N LEU A 67 21.04 -10.13 4.28
CA LEU A 67 20.81 -9.43 5.56
C LEU A 67 20.12 -10.28 6.63
N GLU A 68 19.54 -11.41 6.28
CA GLU A 68 19.05 -12.40 7.27
C GLU A 68 20.20 -13.24 7.86
N HIS A 69 21.37 -13.29 7.21
CA HIS A 69 22.50 -14.12 7.59
C HIS A 69 23.76 -13.34 8.00
N LEU A 70 23.85 -12.07 7.61
CA LEU A 70 25.05 -11.28 7.79
C LEU A 70 24.76 -9.95 8.48
N PRO A 71 25.44 -9.61 9.59
CA PRO A 71 25.40 -8.27 10.15
C PRO A 71 26.12 -7.28 9.24
N LEU A 72 25.69 -6.01 9.23
CA LEU A 72 26.16 -4.98 8.31
C LEU A 72 27.65 -4.62 8.45
N ASP A 73 28.20 -4.76 9.63
CA ASP A 73 29.60 -4.44 9.98
C ASP A 73 30.56 -5.60 9.73
N ARG A 74 30.02 -6.79 9.44
CA ARG A 74 30.88 -7.94 9.07
C ARG A 74 31.72 -7.60 7.85
N VAL A 75 33.00 -7.87 7.97
CA VAL A 75 33.96 -7.73 6.86
C VAL A 75 33.96 -9.02 6.03
N VAL A 76 33.79 -8.87 4.74
CA VAL A 76 33.79 -9.94 3.72
C VAL A 76 35.07 -9.79 2.91
N THR A 77 35.83 -10.88 2.76
CA THR A 77 36.88 -10.98 1.76
C THR A 77 36.29 -11.39 0.42
N VAL A 78 36.47 -10.57 -0.61
CA VAL A 78 35.89 -10.77 -1.94
C VAL A 78 36.43 -12.05 -2.55
N PRO A 79 35.54 -13.04 -2.88
CA PRO A 79 36.01 -14.26 -3.53
C PRO A 79 36.42 -13.99 -4.97
N ALA A 80 37.37 -14.78 -5.50
CA ALA A 80 37.80 -14.67 -6.89
C ALA A 80 36.66 -14.87 -7.89
N ALA A 81 35.63 -15.68 -7.55
CA ALA A 81 34.44 -15.86 -8.36
C ALA A 81 33.66 -14.55 -8.49
N ALA A 82 33.47 -13.81 -7.39
CA ALA A 82 32.75 -12.52 -7.40
C ALA A 82 33.51 -11.48 -8.24
N ALA A 83 34.84 -11.39 -8.10
CA ALA A 83 35.65 -10.44 -8.86
C ALA A 83 35.66 -10.69 -10.39
N ARG A 84 35.21 -11.87 -10.85
CA ARG A 84 35.15 -12.20 -12.28
C ARG A 84 33.77 -11.99 -12.89
N VAL A 85 32.76 -11.66 -12.11
CA VAL A 85 31.40 -11.42 -12.66
C VAL A 85 31.39 -10.10 -13.41
N GLY A 86 31.07 -10.16 -14.70
CA GLY A 86 31.06 -9.01 -15.61
C GLY A 86 29.86 -8.11 -15.51
N GLU A 87 29.76 -7.18 -16.45
CA GLU A 87 28.76 -6.12 -16.61
C GLU A 87 28.81 -5.08 -15.48
N SER A 88 27.67 -4.67 -14.88
CA SER A 88 27.67 -3.72 -13.75
C SER A 88 28.57 -4.18 -12.62
N SER A 89 29.60 -3.40 -12.26
CA SER A 89 30.62 -3.76 -11.29
C SER A 89 31.03 -2.59 -10.39
N LEU A 90 31.48 -2.91 -9.18
CA LEU A 90 32.27 -2.02 -8.34
C LEU A 90 33.77 -2.17 -8.60
N ASP A 91 34.18 -2.99 -9.55
CA ASP A 91 35.57 -3.36 -9.85
C ASP A 91 36.30 -3.99 -8.65
N LEU A 92 35.56 -4.87 -7.95
CA LEU A 92 36.10 -5.56 -6.79
C LEU A 92 37.20 -6.52 -7.18
N ARG A 93 38.29 -6.54 -6.37
CA ARG A 93 39.42 -7.45 -6.58
C ARG A 93 39.35 -8.64 -5.63
N ALA A 94 39.75 -9.80 -6.10
CA ALA A 94 39.90 -10.98 -5.24
C ALA A 94 40.80 -10.66 -4.03
N GLY A 95 40.39 -11.05 -2.84
CA GLY A 95 41.08 -10.74 -1.59
C GLY A 95 40.79 -9.35 -1.01
N GLN A 96 40.13 -8.45 -1.74
CA GLN A 96 39.70 -7.15 -1.22
C GLN A 96 38.72 -7.34 -0.05
N ARG A 97 38.84 -6.49 0.97
CA ARG A 97 38.00 -6.56 2.18
C ARG A 97 37.00 -5.41 2.19
N LEU A 98 35.70 -5.71 2.26
CA LEU A 98 34.60 -4.74 2.36
C LEU A 98 33.65 -5.15 3.46
N SER A 99 32.96 -4.17 4.03
CA SER A 99 31.83 -4.43 4.92
C SER A 99 30.61 -4.98 4.14
N VAL A 100 29.76 -5.76 4.79
CA VAL A 100 28.46 -6.15 4.23
C VAL A 100 27.66 -4.90 3.82
N ARG A 101 27.76 -3.83 4.59
CA ARG A 101 27.13 -2.53 4.25
C ARG A 101 27.58 -2.01 2.89
N ASP A 102 28.89 -1.99 2.61
CA ASP A 102 29.43 -1.51 1.33
C ASP A 102 28.99 -2.39 0.16
N LEU A 103 28.95 -3.71 0.37
CA LEU A 103 28.44 -4.65 -0.63
C LEU A 103 26.95 -4.47 -0.89
N VAL A 104 26.13 -4.20 0.15
CA VAL A 104 24.69 -3.87 0.01
C VAL A 104 24.52 -2.58 -0.77
N ILE A 105 25.29 -1.54 -0.46
CA ILE A 105 25.30 -0.28 -1.23
C ILE A 105 25.63 -0.58 -2.69
N GLY A 106 26.70 -1.34 -2.94
CA GLY A 106 27.12 -1.73 -4.29
C GLY A 106 26.06 -2.49 -5.07
N ALA A 107 25.37 -3.42 -4.45
CA ALA A 107 24.32 -4.21 -5.10
C ALA A 107 23.05 -3.41 -5.40
N LEU A 108 22.65 -2.47 -4.52
CA LEU A 108 21.39 -1.75 -4.66
C LEU A 108 21.51 -0.44 -5.44
N VAL A 109 22.59 0.33 -5.24
CA VAL A 109 22.73 1.67 -5.82
C VAL A 109 23.27 1.59 -7.26
N PRO A 110 24.54 1.24 -7.53
CA PRO A 110 25.05 1.10 -8.89
C PRO A 110 24.71 -0.27 -9.51
N SER A 111 23.97 -1.12 -8.81
CA SER A 111 23.53 -2.42 -9.30
C SER A 111 24.66 -3.43 -9.57
N ALA A 112 25.76 -3.36 -8.80
CA ALA A 112 26.98 -4.12 -9.02
C ALA A 112 26.80 -5.65 -8.84
N ASN A 113 27.18 -6.41 -9.86
CA ASN A 113 27.06 -7.87 -9.89
C ASN A 113 28.10 -8.55 -8.98
N ASP A 114 29.32 -8.05 -8.97
CA ASP A 114 30.41 -8.51 -8.10
C ASP A 114 30.07 -8.37 -6.61
N ALA A 115 29.45 -7.25 -6.22
CA ALA A 115 28.99 -7.03 -4.86
C ALA A 115 27.86 -8.00 -4.47
N ALA A 116 26.90 -8.23 -5.36
CA ALA A 116 25.81 -9.18 -5.14
C ALA A 116 26.35 -10.62 -4.98
N THR A 117 27.31 -11.01 -5.82
CA THR A 117 27.95 -12.34 -5.76
C THR A 117 28.79 -12.50 -4.50
N ALA A 118 29.52 -11.46 -4.09
CA ALA A 118 30.28 -11.48 -2.83
C ALA A 118 29.37 -11.65 -1.61
N LEU A 119 28.23 -10.93 -1.56
CA LEU A 119 27.22 -11.11 -0.52
C LEU A 119 26.67 -12.54 -0.51
N ALA A 120 26.34 -13.07 -1.69
CA ALA A 120 25.77 -14.40 -1.83
C ALA A 120 26.72 -15.49 -1.30
N ILE A 121 28.01 -15.44 -1.70
CA ILE A 121 29.00 -16.41 -1.25
C ILE A 121 29.26 -16.25 0.26
N ALA A 122 29.33 -15.03 0.77
CA ALA A 122 29.54 -14.77 2.19
C ALA A 122 28.39 -15.27 3.07
N ALA A 123 27.15 -15.18 2.58
CA ALA A 123 25.94 -15.63 3.31
C ALA A 123 25.68 -17.14 3.16
N GLY A 124 25.87 -17.69 1.96
CA GLY A 124 25.55 -19.07 1.64
C GLY A 124 26.74 -20.05 1.72
N GLY A 125 27.97 -19.53 1.80
CA GLY A 125 29.21 -20.33 1.67
C GLY A 125 29.55 -20.69 0.22
N SER A 126 28.57 -20.68 -0.68
CA SER A 126 28.74 -20.78 -2.14
C SER A 126 27.54 -20.15 -2.84
N GLU A 127 27.73 -19.77 -4.11
CA GLU A 127 26.65 -19.22 -4.93
C GLU A 127 25.47 -20.20 -5.08
N ALA A 128 25.77 -21.47 -5.36
CA ALA A 128 24.74 -22.49 -5.52
C ALA A 128 23.89 -22.68 -4.24
N ARG A 129 24.53 -22.74 -3.07
CA ARG A 129 23.80 -22.80 -1.77
C ARG A 129 22.98 -21.53 -1.51
N PHE A 130 23.50 -20.37 -1.89
CA PHE A 130 22.78 -19.13 -1.73
C PHE A 130 21.55 -19.06 -2.65
N VAL A 131 21.67 -19.51 -3.90
CA VAL A 131 20.51 -19.64 -4.82
C VAL A 131 19.42 -20.54 -4.25
N MET A 132 19.77 -21.62 -3.54
CA MET A 132 18.79 -22.43 -2.82
C MET A 132 18.10 -21.62 -1.71
N LEU A 133 18.83 -20.76 -0.98
CA LEU A 133 18.23 -19.86 0.02
C LEU A 133 17.27 -18.85 -0.62
N MET A 134 17.67 -18.26 -1.77
CA MET A 134 16.80 -17.33 -2.52
C MET A 134 15.49 -18.00 -2.97
N ASN A 135 15.57 -19.21 -3.51
CA ASN A 135 14.39 -19.94 -3.95
C ASN A 135 13.50 -20.37 -2.77
N ARG A 136 14.08 -20.77 -1.65
CA ARG A 136 13.33 -21.02 -0.41
C ARG A 136 12.60 -19.75 0.05
N LYS A 137 13.30 -18.60 0.06
CA LYS A 137 12.70 -17.32 0.42
C LYS A 137 11.58 -16.92 -0.55
N ALA A 138 11.72 -17.16 -1.85
CA ALA A 138 10.68 -16.93 -2.82
C ALA A 138 9.41 -17.74 -2.49
N HIS A 139 9.58 -19.03 -2.16
CA HIS A 139 8.47 -19.88 -1.74
C HIS A 139 7.82 -19.39 -0.43
N GLU A 140 8.63 -19.03 0.60
CA GLU A 140 8.13 -18.46 1.87
C GLU A 140 7.31 -17.19 1.68
N LEU A 141 7.67 -16.37 0.67
CA LEU A 141 7.00 -15.13 0.33
C LEU A 141 5.81 -15.32 -0.62
N GLY A 142 5.55 -16.55 -1.09
CA GLY A 142 4.48 -16.85 -2.04
C GLY A 142 4.74 -16.33 -3.46
N LEU A 143 6.00 -16.14 -3.84
CA LEU A 143 6.40 -15.70 -5.20
C LEU A 143 6.40 -16.90 -6.15
N THR A 144 5.21 -17.34 -6.54
CA THR A 144 5.00 -18.62 -7.23
C THR A 144 5.47 -18.65 -8.68
N GLY A 145 5.58 -17.49 -9.33
CA GLY A 145 6.12 -17.32 -10.67
C GLY A 145 7.62 -17.02 -10.71
N THR A 146 8.31 -17.09 -9.54
CA THR A 146 9.72 -16.68 -9.41
C THR A 146 10.63 -17.87 -9.19
N ARG A 147 11.71 -17.93 -9.96
CA ARG A 147 12.83 -18.86 -9.80
C ARG A 147 14.14 -18.13 -10.01
N TYR A 148 15.06 -18.32 -9.09
CA TYR A 148 16.43 -17.78 -9.16
C TYR A 148 17.40 -18.87 -9.62
N ALA A 149 18.33 -18.49 -10.49
CA ALA A 149 19.45 -19.35 -10.93
C ALA A 149 20.81 -18.74 -10.55
N ASN A 150 20.86 -17.42 -10.27
CA ASN A 150 22.05 -16.72 -9.80
C ASN A 150 21.66 -15.54 -8.88
N PRO A 151 22.62 -14.92 -8.15
CA PRO A 151 22.31 -13.83 -7.20
C PRO A 151 22.35 -12.43 -7.82
N HIS A 152 22.77 -12.25 -9.06
CA HIS A 152 23.02 -10.94 -9.69
C HIS A 152 22.00 -10.57 -10.77
N GLY A 153 21.37 -11.55 -11.43
CA GLY A 153 20.34 -11.33 -12.41
C GLY A 153 20.79 -11.38 -13.87
N LEU A 154 22.00 -11.85 -14.17
CA LEU A 154 22.43 -12.10 -15.53
C LEU A 154 21.61 -13.26 -16.15
N ASP A 155 21.49 -13.26 -17.47
CA ASP A 155 20.71 -14.22 -18.21
C ASP A 155 21.17 -15.66 -17.95
N GLN A 156 20.26 -16.48 -17.49
CA GLN A 156 20.48 -17.90 -17.23
C GLN A 156 19.17 -18.66 -17.39
N PRO A 157 19.16 -19.86 -18.01
CA PRO A 157 17.94 -20.66 -18.15
C PRO A 157 17.23 -20.87 -16.83
N GLY A 158 15.92 -20.58 -16.81
CA GLY A 158 15.08 -20.71 -15.62
C GLY A 158 15.23 -19.58 -14.60
N HIS A 159 15.99 -18.51 -14.88
CA HIS A 159 16.06 -17.31 -14.06
C HIS A 159 14.93 -16.35 -14.45
N VAL A 160 13.77 -16.48 -13.80
CA VAL A 160 12.53 -15.77 -14.16
C VAL A 160 11.76 -15.28 -12.94
N SER A 161 10.93 -14.27 -13.17
CA SER A 161 9.91 -13.79 -12.23
C SER A 161 8.71 -13.24 -12.99
N THR A 162 7.72 -12.72 -12.29
CA THR A 162 6.54 -12.06 -12.85
C THR A 162 6.47 -10.61 -12.37
N ALA A 163 5.71 -9.75 -13.06
CA ALA A 163 5.51 -8.37 -12.61
C ALA A 163 4.82 -8.34 -11.23
N HIS A 164 3.89 -9.25 -10.95
CA HIS A 164 3.28 -9.39 -9.62
C HIS A 164 4.30 -9.77 -8.56
N ASP A 165 5.14 -10.75 -8.82
CA ASP A 165 6.11 -11.24 -7.85
C ASP A 165 7.20 -10.20 -7.53
N VAL A 166 7.74 -9.50 -8.55
CA VAL A 166 8.74 -8.44 -8.29
C VAL A 166 8.14 -7.27 -7.53
N ALA A 167 6.86 -6.92 -7.78
CA ALA A 167 6.15 -5.91 -7.01
C ALA A 167 5.92 -6.34 -5.55
N ALA A 168 5.57 -7.61 -5.32
CA ALA A 168 5.44 -8.18 -3.99
C ALA A 168 6.79 -8.22 -3.26
N LEU A 169 7.85 -8.66 -3.94
CA LEU A 169 9.22 -8.69 -3.42
C LEU A 169 9.68 -7.30 -2.96
N LEU A 170 9.49 -6.26 -3.80
CA LEU A 170 9.89 -4.90 -3.43
C LEU A 170 9.18 -4.45 -2.15
N ARG A 171 7.87 -4.67 -2.03
CA ARG A 171 7.12 -4.30 -0.81
C ARG A 171 7.64 -4.98 0.45
N VAL A 172 8.04 -6.25 0.35
CA VAL A 172 8.64 -6.99 1.47
C VAL A 172 10.05 -6.45 1.76
N ALA A 173 10.88 -6.30 0.74
CA ALA A 173 12.25 -5.82 0.88
C ALA A 173 12.31 -4.43 1.54
N LEU A 174 11.41 -3.52 1.18
CA LEU A 174 11.34 -2.17 1.75
C LEU A 174 10.89 -2.12 3.22
N ARG A 175 10.45 -3.22 3.82
CA ARG A 175 10.25 -3.29 5.29
C ARG A 175 11.57 -3.27 6.03
N ASN A 176 12.64 -3.79 5.40
CA ASN A 176 13.99 -3.66 5.94
C ASN A 176 14.48 -2.21 5.77
N PRO A 177 14.85 -1.50 6.85
CA PRO A 177 15.24 -0.09 6.78
C PRO A 177 16.53 0.15 5.97
N VAL A 178 17.42 -0.83 5.92
CA VAL A 178 18.67 -0.75 5.15
C VAL A 178 18.38 -0.81 3.65
N ILE A 179 17.55 -1.77 3.22
CA ILE A 179 17.12 -1.89 1.83
C ILE A 179 16.35 -0.63 1.42
N ARG A 180 15.40 -0.19 2.23
CA ARG A 180 14.63 1.02 1.96
C ARG A 180 15.52 2.24 1.79
N ARG A 181 16.54 2.40 2.63
CA ARG A 181 17.48 3.51 2.53
C ARG A 181 18.21 3.50 1.18
N TYR A 182 18.81 2.39 0.80
CA TYR A 182 19.67 2.35 -0.39
C TYR A 182 18.92 2.14 -1.69
N ALA A 183 17.82 1.42 -1.71
CA ALA A 183 16.94 1.32 -2.88
C ALA A 183 16.20 2.65 -3.19
N GLY A 184 16.14 3.58 -2.23
CA GLY A 184 15.58 4.92 -2.42
C GLY A 184 16.63 6.02 -2.59
N SER A 185 17.92 5.67 -2.74
CA SER A 185 19.01 6.64 -2.81
C SER A 185 19.51 6.82 -4.23
N SER A 186 19.58 8.06 -4.73
CA SER A 186 20.21 8.40 -6.01
C SER A 186 21.73 8.32 -5.97
N ARG A 187 22.34 8.39 -4.78
CA ARG A 187 23.78 8.24 -4.54
C ARG A 187 24.05 7.72 -3.13
N ALA A 188 25.19 7.07 -2.94
CA ALA A 188 25.69 6.66 -1.63
C ALA A 188 27.21 6.71 -1.59
N THR A 189 27.78 6.76 -0.37
CA THR A 189 29.22 6.75 -0.16
C THR A 189 29.61 5.46 0.54
N LEU A 190 30.59 4.75 -0.01
CA LEU A 190 31.21 3.57 0.59
C LEU A 190 32.14 4.00 1.76
N SER A 191 32.52 3.05 2.60
CA SER A 191 33.39 3.31 3.78
C SER A 191 34.77 3.87 3.41
N ASN A 192 35.25 3.60 2.20
CA ASN A 192 36.49 4.13 1.66
C ASN A 192 36.37 5.53 1.03
N GLY A 193 35.21 6.20 1.14
CA GLY A 193 34.99 7.53 0.58
C GLY A 193 34.52 7.52 -0.89
N ARG A 194 34.52 6.39 -1.61
CA ARG A 194 34.02 6.31 -2.99
C ARG A 194 32.51 6.59 -3.04
N VAL A 195 32.13 7.56 -3.85
CA VAL A 195 30.71 7.83 -4.14
C VAL A 195 30.24 6.95 -5.29
N VAL A 196 29.11 6.30 -5.13
CA VAL A 196 28.41 5.53 -6.16
C VAL A 196 27.07 6.17 -6.48
N VAL A 197 26.64 6.08 -7.73
CA VAL A 197 25.41 6.69 -8.25
C VAL A 197 24.42 5.59 -8.66
N SER A 198 23.16 5.84 -8.46
CA SER A 198 22.08 4.91 -8.83
C SER A 198 21.94 4.81 -10.35
N THR A 199 21.59 3.63 -10.82
CA THR A 199 21.13 3.38 -12.20
C THR A 199 19.67 3.75 -12.40
N ASP A 200 18.99 4.28 -11.38
CA ASP A 200 17.58 4.62 -11.40
C ASP A 200 17.36 6.12 -11.51
N ASN A 201 16.98 6.58 -12.69
CA ASN A 201 16.72 7.98 -12.97
C ASN A 201 15.46 8.51 -12.27
N LEU A 202 14.47 7.63 -11.98
CA LEU A 202 13.19 8.03 -11.45
C LEU A 202 13.22 8.41 -9.97
N ILE A 203 14.21 7.93 -9.20
CA ILE A 203 14.35 8.28 -7.78
C ILE A 203 14.38 9.80 -7.57
N SER A 204 15.04 10.52 -8.48
CA SER A 204 15.12 11.99 -8.41
C SER A 204 14.03 12.69 -9.23
N ALA A 205 13.44 12.04 -10.24
CA ALA A 205 12.51 12.63 -11.19
C ALA A 205 11.03 12.49 -10.77
N VAL A 206 10.68 11.44 -10.01
CA VAL A 206 9.30 11.18 -9.58
C VAL A 206 9.19 11.40 -8.07
N PRO A 207 8.42 12.43 -7.64
CA PRO A 207 8.24 12.70 -6.21
C PRO A 207 7.61 11.51 -5.47
N GLY A 208 8.13 11.23 -4.28
CA GLY A 208 7.57 10.22 -3.39
C GLY A 208 8.06 8.80 -3.63
N ILE A 209 8.99 8.53 -4.53
CA ILE A 209 9.64 7.22 -4.61
C ILE A 209 10.36 6.92 -3.30
N VAL A 210 9.96 5.81 -2.68
CA VAL A 210 10.52 5.30 -1.41
C VAL A 210 11.63 4.28 -1.66
N GLY A 211 11.54 3.58 -2.78
CA GLY A 211 12.54 2.63 -3.23
C GLY A 211 12.19 2.00 -4.55
N ALA A 212 13.23 1.66 -5.31
CA ALA A 212 13.10 1.09 -6.62
C ALA A 212 14.29 0.18 -6.97
N LYS A 213 14.18 -0.57 -8.04
CA LYS A 213 15.29 -1.35 -8.62
C LYS A 213 15.10 -1.50 -10.12
N THR A 214 16.12 -1.11 -10.86
CA THR A 214 16.25 -1.30 -12.31
C THR A 214 16.85 -2.66 -12.64
N GLY A 215 16.60 -3.13 -13.84
CA GLY A 215 17.22 -4.32 -14.42
C GLY A 215 17.32 -4.23 -15.94
N HIS A 216 18.43 -4.69 -16.50
CA HIS A 216 18.61 -4.83 -17.94
C HIS A 216 19.52 -6.01 -18.24
N THR A 217 19.14 -6.81 -19.22
CA THR A 217 19.96 -7.78 -19.95
C THR A 217 19.41 -7.91 -21.36
N ALA A 218 20.15 -8.56 -22.24
CA ALA A 218 19.70 -8.78 -23.62
C ALA A 218 18.35 -9.52 -23.69
N ASN A 219 18.12 -10.50 -22.81
CA ASN A 219 16.87 -11.27 -22.81
C ASN A 219 15.75 -10.61 -22.01
N ALA A 220 16.08 -9.87 -20.95
CA ALA A 220 15.09 -9.20 -20.11
C ALA A 220 14.54 -7.91 -20.71
N GLY A 221 15.28 -7.30 -21.65
CA GLY A 221 15.00 -5.90 -22.00
C GLY A 221 15.19 -4.98 -20.81
N TRP A 222 14.61 -3.81 -20.86
CA TRP A 222 14.65 -2.84 -19.77
C TRP A 222 13.49 -3.08 -18.81
N SER A 223 13.79 -3.24 -17.54
CA SER A 223 12.83 -3.60 -16.51
C SER A 223 13.04 -2.76 -15.26
N GLN A 224 11.97 -2.48 -14.52
CA GLN A 224 12.06 -1.72 -13.27
C GLN A 224 10.85 -2.01 -12.38
N VAL A 225 11.07 -1.96 -11.08
CA VAL A 225 10.03 -1.96 -10.06
C VAL A 225 10.24 -0.78 -9.11
N ALA A 226 9.17 -0.06 -8.76
CA ALA A 226 9.24 1.05 -7.83
C ALA A 226 8.02 1.10 -6.91
N TYR A 227 8.24 1.62 -5.70
CA TYR A 227 7.20 1.97 -4.75
C TYR A 227 7.25 3.47 -4.49
N ALA A 228 6.14 4.15 -4.76
CA ALA A 228 5.96 5.57 -4.45
C ALA A 228 4.88 5.77 -3.39
N ARG A 229 5.07 6.80 -2.53
CA ARG A 229 4.09 7.17 -1.50
C ARG A 229 3.92 8.69 -1.44
N VAL A 230 2.70 9.16 -1.70
CA VAL A 230 2.34 10.59 -1.64
C VAL A 230 1.01 10.74 -0.91
N GLY A 231 0.94 11.65 0.06
CA GLY A 231 -0.29 11.94 0.78
C GLY A 231 -0.96 10.72 1.45
N GLY A 232 -0.18 9.72 1.88
CA GLY A 232 -0.71 8.48 2.46
C GLY A 232 -1.18 7.44 1.44
N VAL A 233 -1.18 7.77 0.14
CA VAL A 233 -1.39 6.82 -0.96
C VAL A 233 -0.07 6.16 -1.30
N GLY A 234 0.00 4.83 -1.23
CA GLY A 234 1.17 4.06 -1.65
C GLY A 234 0.85 3.23 -2.88
N ILE A 235 1.70 3.33 -3.91
CA ILE A 235 1.58 2.60 -5.16
C ILE A 235 2.87 1.83 -5.44
N THR A 236 2.75 0.55 -5.74
CA THR A 236 3.82 -0.25 -6.31
C THR A 236 3.52 -0.47 -7.78
N ALA A 237 4.48 -0.17 -8.65
CA ALA A 237 4.39 -0.49 -10.07
C ALA A 237 5.64 -1.23 -10.51
N ALA A 238 5.47 -2.18 -11.43
CA ALA A 238 6.54 -2.91 -12.08
C ALA A 238 6.32 -2.93 -13.59
N VAL A 239 7.39 -2.75 -14.35
CA VAL A 239 7.46 -2.93 -15.80
C VAL A 239 8.56 -3.93 -16.13
N LEU A 240 8.30 -4.86 -17.04
CA LEU A 240 9.23 -5.87 -17.50
C LEU A 240 9.27 -5.90 -19.02
N GLY A 241 10.47 -5.82 -19.58
CA GLY A 241 10.69 -6.00 -21.01
C GLY A 241 10.36 -4.77 -21.86
N ASP A 242 10.68 -3.56 -21.41
CA ASP A 242 10.65 -2.36 -22.22
C ASP A 242 11.75 -2.37 -23.29
N PRO A 243 11.52 -1.71 -24.44
CA PRO A 243 12.49 -1.73 -25.54
C PRO A 243 13.72 -0.85 -25.29
N SER A 244 13.63 0.14 -24.42
CA SER A 244 14.74 1.05 -24.11
C SER A 244 14.67 1.55 -22.67
N GLU A 245 15.78 2.12 -22.19
CA GLU A 245 15.85 2.75 -20.87
C GLU A 245 14.87 3.92 -20.75
N ALA A 246 14.83 4.79 -21.76
CA ALA A 246 13.94 5.93 -21.77
C ALA A 246 12.46 5.50 -21.70
N GLN A 247 12.09 4.45 -22.46
CA GLN A 247 10.72 3.94 -22.45
C GLN A 247 10.35 3.31 -21.11
N ARG A 248 11.26 2.55 -20.49
CA ARG A 248 11.07 2.02 -19.14
C ARG A 248 10.78 3.12 -18.13
N ASP A 249 11.55 4.21 -18.17
CA ASP A 249 11.38 5.34 -17.25
C ASP A 249 10.04 6.05 -17.51
N GLU A 250 9.68 6.26 -18.78
CA GLU A 250 8.41 6.87 -19.18
C GLU A 250 7.21 6.02 -18.72
N ASP A 251 7.24 4.73 -19.05
CA ASP A 251 6.16 3.78 -18.74
C ASP A 251 5.95 3.66 -17.22
N LEU A 252 7.02 3.44 -16.46
CA LEU A 252 6.90 3.30 -15.02
C LEU A 252 6.42 4.60 -14.35
N ALA A 253 6.93 5.75 -14.78
CA ALA A 253 6.48 7.05 -14.27
C ALA A 253 4.99 7.29 -14.57
N ALA A 254 4.52 6.95 -15.78
CA ALA A 254 3.11 7.04 -16.15
C ALA A 254 2.23 6.14 -15.29
N LEU A 255 2.64 4.88 -15.08
CA LEU A 255 1.93 3.93 -14.23
C LEU A 255 1.88 4.36 -12.76
N LEU A 256 2.97 4.90 -12.21
CA LEU A 256 2.99 5.43 -10.83
C LEU A 256 2.05 6.63 -10.70
N ARG A 257 2.08 7.59 -11.64
CA ARG A 257 1.17 8.74 -11.64
C ARG A 257 -0.29 8.31 -11.75
N PHE A 258 -0.60 7.37 -12.64
CA PHE A 258 -1.93 6.77 -12.78
C PHE A 258 -2.42 6.17 -11.46
N GLY A 259 -1.59 5.35 -10.81
CA GLY A 259 -1.92 4.74 -9.54
C GLY A 259 -2.16 5.77 -8.42
N LEU A 260 -1.30 6.79 -8.30
CA LEU A 260 -1.46 7.87 -7.33
C LEU A 260 -2.72 8.70 -7.59
N ALA A 261 -3.04 9.01 -8.86
CA ALA A 261 -4.24 9.75 -9.25
C ALA A 261 -5.54 8.95 -9.05
N SER A 262 -5.45 7.61 -8.93
CA SER A 262 -6.61 6.75 -8.63
C SER A 262 -7.17 6.94 -7.21
N TYR A 263 -6.51 7.73 -6.37
CA TYR A 263 -6.93 8.06 -5.01
C TYR A 263 -6.89 9.57 -4.78
N ARG A 264 -7.80 10.05 -3.93
CA ARG A 264 -7.79 11.44 -3.45
C ARG A 264 -7.91 11.48 -1.93
N GLN A 265 -7.35 12.52 -1.31
CA GLN A 265 -7.61 12.81 0.09
C GLN A 265 -9.08 13.24 0.25
N SER A 266 -9.83 12.48 1.00
CA SER A 266 -11.26 12.74 1.23
C SER A 266 -11.53 12.92 2.72
N LYS A 267 -12.31 13.94 3.07
CA LYS A 267 -12.86 14.09 4.40
C LYS A 267 -13.98 13.07 4.55
N VAL A 268 -13.64 11.88 5.02
CA VAL A 268 -14.55 10.73 5.15
C VAL A 268 -15.46 10.83 6.37
N VAL A 269 -15.11 11.71 7.32
CA VAL A 269 -15.97 12.08 8.45
C VAL A 269 -15.87 13.59 8.65
N ASP A 270 -17.03 14.29 8.63
CA ASP A 270 -17.12 15.73 8.85
C ASP A 270 -17.90 16.02 10.15
N PRO A 271 -17.29 16.64 11.17
CA PRO A 271 -17.97 16.94 12.44
C PRO A 271 -19.11 17.97 12.30
N ARG A 272 -19.20 18.68 11.16
CA ARG A 272 -20.27 19.65 10.90
C ARG A 272 -21.54 19.00 10.36
N ARG A 273 -21.49 17.70 9.97
CA ARG A 273 -22.64 16.95 9.46
C ARG A 273 -23.39 16.25 10.59
N THR A 274 -24.72 16.30 10.51
CA THR A 274 -25.58 15.39 11.25
C THR A 274 -25.67 14.06 10.49
N TYR A 275 -25.26 12.97 11.14
CA TYR A 275 -25.25 11.63 10.55
C TYR A 275 -26.52 10.84 10.86
N ALA A 276 -27.16 11.13 11.97
CA ALA A 276 -28.45 10.55 12.36
C ALA A 276 -29.18 11.47 13.31
N SER A 277 -30.48 11.24 13.42
CA SER A 277 -31.35 11.80 14.46
C SER A 277 -31.99 10.66 15.21
N VAL A 278 -31.74 10.56 16.52
CA VAL A 278 -32.25 9.48 17.36
C VAL A 278 -33.46 10.00 18.15
N PRO A 279 -34.64 9.39 18.00
CA PRO A 279 -35.80 9.74 18.78
C PRO A 279 -35.55 9.62 20.28
N VAL A 280 -36.22 10.47 21.04
CA VAL A 280 -36.31 10.38 22.51
C VAL A 280 -37.80 10.32 22.89
N GLY A 281 -38.10 9.89 24.09
CA GLY A 281 -39.51 9.81 24.53
C GLY A 281 -40.18 11.19 24.68
N TRP A 282 -41.44 11.17 25.03
CA TRP A 282 -42.24 12.33 25.48
C TRP A 282 -42.46 13.43 24.42
N GLY A 283 -42.48 13.11 23.13
CA GLY A 283 -42.70 14.10 22.07
C GLY A 283 -41.57 15.11 21.89
N LEU A 284 -40.45 14.95 22.57
CA LEU A 284 -39.32 15.84 22.46
C LEU A 284 -38.64 15.71 21.09
N ALA A 285 -37.99 16.80 20.64
CA ALA A 285 -37.22 16.80 19.42
C ALA A 285 -36.08 15.77 19.49
N PRO A 286 -35.84 15.00 18.41
CA PRO A 286 -34.81 13.97 18.39
C PRO A 286 -33.40 14.54 18.63
N VAL A 287 -32.51 13.72 19.18
CA VAL A 287 -31.11 14.05 19.39
C VAL A 287 -30.35 13.88 18.09
N ARG A 288 -29.72 14.96 17.61
CA ARG A 288 -28.84 14.93 16.44
C ARG A 288 -27.50 14.33 16.83
N LEU A 289 -27.03 13.38 16.03
CA LEU A 289 -25.74 12.73 16.20
C LEU A 289 -24.71 13.31 15.24
N VAL A 290 -23.60 13.75 15.78
CA VAL A 290 -22.45 14.33 15.06
C VAL A 290 -21.18 13.57 15.39
N ALA A 291 -20.17 13.65 14.51
CA ALA A 291 -18.84 13.13 14.80
C ALA A 291 -18.04 14.16 15.64
N PRO A 292 -17.25 13.74 16.65
CA PRO A 292 -16.50 14.69 17.48
C PRO A 292 -15.30 15.32 16.77
N ARG A 293 -14.80 14.71 15.69
CA ARG A 293 -13.65 15.18 14.91
C ARG A 293 -13.72 14.76 13.45
N ALA A 294 -13.05 15.52 12.59
CA ALA A 294 -12.86 15.17 11.19
C ALA A 294 -11.90 13.98 11.04
N ILE A 295 -12.16 13.14 10.03
CA ILE A 295 -11.23 12.09 9.60
C ILE A 295 -11.00 12.28 8.11
N VAL A 296 -9.72 12.45 7.72
CA VAL A 296 -9.28 12.51 6.33
C VAL A 296 -8.53 11.22 6.00
N ARG A 297 -8.89 10.58 4.89
CA ARG A 297 -8.27 9.33 4.41
C ARG A 297 -8.16 9.34 2.89
N PRO A 298 -7.15 8.63 2.34
CA PRO A 298 -7.16 8.31 0.92
C PRO A 298 -8.40 7.48 0.58
N ALA A 299 -9.16 7.93 -0.40
CA ALA A 299 -10.33 7.22 -0.92
C ALA A 299 -10.18 7.05 -2.44
N PRO A 300 -10.61 5.91 -3.00
CA PRO A 300 -10.58 5.69 -4.44
C PRO A 300 -11.49 6.70 -5.14
N VAL A 301 -11.08 7.19 -6.31
CA VAL A 301 -11.88 8.15 -7.10
C VAL A 301 -13.01 7.45 -7.87
N ASP A 302 -12.85 6.14 -8.11
CA ASP A 302 -13.74 5.30 -8.92
C ASP A 302 -14.89 4.66 -8.12
N ARG A 303 -14.98 4.90 -6.81
CA ARG A 303 -16.00 4.28 -5.94
C ARG A 303 -16.58 5.27 -4.96
N PRO A 304 -17.91 5.24 -4.74
CA PRO A 304 -18.53 6.01 -3.68
C PRO A 304 -18.17 5.42 -2.32
N LEU A 305 -18.08 6.30 -1.33
CA LEU A 305 -18.04 5.90 0.06
C LEU A 305 -19.45 5.66 0.57
N VAL A 306 -19.65 4.55 1.27
CA VAL A 306 -20.92 4.18 1.89
C VAL A 306 -20.83 4.42 3.38
N GLU A 307 -21.76 5.21 3.90
CA GLU A 307 -21.89 5.55 5.31
C GLU A 307 -22.98 4.67 5.96
N ARG A 308 -22.64 4.07 7.09
CA ARG A 308 -23.60 3.31 7.92
C ARG A 308 -23.51 3.79 9.35
N VAL A 309 -24.65 4.17 9.90
CA VAL A 309 -24.78 4.52 11.31
C VAL A 309 -25.31 3.30 12.08
N VAL A 310 -24.66 3.01 13.21
CA VAL A 310 -25.07 1.98 14.17
C VAL A 310 -25.31 2.69 15.50
N GLY A 311 -26.54 2.60 16.02
CA GLY A 311 -26.94 3.24 17.28
C GLY A 311 -28.31 2.73 17.76
N PRO A 312 -28.78 3.21 18.90
CA PRO A 312 -30.07 2.82 19.45
C PRO A 312 -31.22 3.39 18.60
N ALA A 313 -32.33 2.65 18.54
CA ALA A 313 -33.54 3.13 17.88
C ALA A 313 -34.20 4.31 18.63
N VAL A 314 -34.04 4.37 19.95
CA VAL A 314 -34.52 5.42 20.85
C VAL A 314 -33.46 5.64 21.91
N ALA A 315 -33.15 6.90 22.22
CA ALA A 315 -32.22 7.23 23.31
C ALA A 315 -32.96 7.42 24.63
N ALA A 316 -32.39 6.90 25.71
CA ALA A 316 -32.90 7.11 27.06
C ALA A 316 -32.57 8.51 27.56
N LEU A 317 -33.49 9.17 28.24
CA LEU A 317 -33.27 10.48 28.88
C LEU A 317 -32.77 10.32 30.33
N PRO A 318 -31.95 11.28 30.84
CA PRO A 318 -31.40 12.43 30.13
C PRO A 318 -30.25 12.06 29.19
N VAL A 319 -30.07 12.80 28.10
CA VAL A 319 -28.91 12.71 27.21
C VAL A 319 -28.01 13.93 27.44
N ARG A 320 -26.72 13.71 27.66
CA ARG A 320 -25.73 14.80 27.83
C ARG A 320 -25.15 15.21 26.47
N ALA A 321 -24.80 16.49 26.33
CA ALA A 321 -24.03 16.93 25.16
C ALA A 321 -22.68 16.16 25.12
N GLY A 322 -22.29 15.68 23.94
CA GLY A 322 -21.08 14.86 23.77
C GLY A 322 -21.23 13.40 24.20
N GLU A 323 -22.38 12.96 24.70
CA GLU A 323 -22.64 11.57 25.05
C GLU A 323 -22.61 10.68 23.80
N ARG A 324 -21.86 9.58 23.86
CA ARG A 324 -21.79 8.64 22.74
C ARG A 324 -23.06 7.81 22.63
N LEU A 325 -23.78 7.99 21.53
CA LEU A 325 -25.02 7.28 21.24
C LEU A 325 -24.93 6.38 19.99
N GLY A 326 -23.83 6.44 19.23
CA GLY A 326 -23.71 5.62 18.05
C GLY A 326 -22.29 5.50 17.52
N THR A 327 -22.18 4.87 16.37
CA THR A 327 -20.94 4.73 15.62
C THR A 327 -21.24 4.90 14.14
N LEU A 328 -20.48 5.76 13.47
CA LEU A 328 -20.40 5.87 12.03
C LEU A 328 -19.35 4.89 11.51
N VAL A 329 -19.71 4.09 10.52
CA VAL A 329 -18.83 3.22 9.77
C VAL A 329 -18.85 3.67 8.32
N VAL A 330 -17.70 4.06 7.79
CA VAL A 330 -17.53 4.47 6.39
C VAL A 330 -16.77 3.35 5.67
N THR A 331 -17.30 2.88 4.55
CA THR A 331 -16.72 1.81 3.72
C THR A 331 -16.57 2.27 2.28
N ASP A 332 -15.67 1.62 1.52
CA ASP A 332 -15.54 1.75 0.06
C ASP A 332 -16.27 0.61 -0.69
N GLY A 333 -17.28 0.01 -0.05
CA GLY A 333 -18.03 -1.15 -0.52
C GLY A 333 -17.41 -2.51 -0.14
N ARG A 334 -16.13 -2.56 0.17
CA ARG A 334 -15.41 -3.79 0.57
C ARG A 334 -14.72 -3.68 1.92
N ARG A 335 -14.12 -2.54 2.21
CA ARG A 335 -13.29 -2.31 3.38
C ARG A 335 -13.80 -1.15 4.21
N VAL A 336 -13.58 -1.23 5.53
CA VAL A 336 -13.82 -0.10 6.42
C VAL A 336 -12.69 0.93 6.22
N VAL A 337 -13.06 2.11 5.72
CA VAL A 337 -12.16 3.25 5.51
C VAL A 337 -12.00 4.06 6.80
N ALA A 338 -13.11 4.22 7.55
CA ALA A 338 -13.10 4.93 8.84
C ALA A 338 -14.19 4.40 9.78
N ARG A 339 -13.94 4.56 11.08
CA ARG A 339 -14.93 4.44 12.16
C ARG A 339 -14.84 5.68 13.03
N SER A 340 -15.99 6.25 13.42
CA SER A 340 -16.07 7.37 14.33
C SER A 340 -17.19 7.13 15.34
N PRO A 341 -16.99 7.43 16.63
CA PRO A 341 -18.12 7.55 17.53
C PRO A 341 -19.03 8.66 17.01
N LEU A 342 -20.33 8.51 17.24
CA LEU A 342 -21.31 9.57 17.08
C LEU A 342 -21.81 9.99 18.45
N VAL A 343 -21.81 11.29 18.67
CA VAL A 343 -22.14 11.90 19.96
C VAL A 343 -23.34 12.85 19.81
N ALA A 344 -24.07 13.04 20.89
CA ALA A 344 -25.16 13.99 20.96
C ALA A 344 -24.65 15.42 20.74
N ALA A 345 -25.20 16.12 19.75
CA ALA A 345 -24.83 17.50 19.43
C ALA A 345 -25.30 18.51 20.51
N ALA A 346 -26.36 18.18 21.26
CA ALA A 346 -26.91 18.98 22.32
C ALA A 346 -27.54 18.10 23.40
N PRO A 347 -27.67 18.56 24.63
CA PRO A 347 -28.31 17.79 25.70
C PRO A 347 -29.84 17.69 25.48
N ARG A 348 -30.44 16.69 26.11
CA ARG A 348 -31.91 16.54 26.25
C ARG A 348 -32.20 16.08 27.67
N ASP A 349 -32.91 16.95 28.40
CA ASP A 349 -33.29 16.67 29.78
C ASP A 349 -34.58 15.84 29.83
N VAL A 350 -34.81 15.20 30.96
CA VAL A 350 -36.09 14.58 31.26
C VAL A 350 -37.15 15.67 31.42
N PRO A 351 -38.29 15.60 30.70
CA PRO A 351 -39.36 16.60 30.88
C PRO A 351 -39.89 16.54 32.32
N ASP A 352 -40.32 17.69 32.83
CA ASP A 352 -40.97 17.77 34.13
C ASP A 352 -42.30 17.02 34.19
N ALA A 353 -42.90 16.96 35.36
CA ALA A 353 -44.14 16.23 35.59
C ALA A 353 -45.32 16.80 34.79
N PHE A 354 -45.36 18.13 34.59
CA PHE A 354 -46.40 18.83 33.88
C PHE A 354 -46.36 18.54 32.37
N ALA A 355 -45.16 18.68 31.77
CA ALA A 355 -44.91 18.35 30.36
C ALA A 355 -45.21 16.86 30.02
N LYS A 356 -44.92 15.95 30.96
CA LYS A 356 -45.28 14.51 30.80
C LYS A 356 -46.79 14.29 30.81
N ALA A 357 -47.53 14.98 31.75
CA ALA A 357 -48.95 14.88 31.83
C ALA A 357 -49.65 15.43 30.57
N ASP A 358 -49.21 16.57 30.07
CA ASP A 358 -49.75 17.19 28.85
C ASP A 358 -49.57 16.27 27.61
N TRP A 359 -48.34 15.69 27.45
CA TRP A 359 -48.07 14.74 26.37
C TRP A 359 -48.94 13.50 26.44
N LEU A 360 -49.18 12.95 27.66
CA LEU A 360 -50.06 11.79 27.86
C LEU A 360 -51.54 12.11 27.54
N ALA A 361 -52.02 13.28 27.97
CA ALA A 361 -53.38 13.75 27.66
C ALA A 361 -53.60 13.90 26.16
N GLY A 362 -52.65 14.52 25.42
CA GLY A 362 -52.72 14.67 23.97
C GLY A 362 -52.80 13.34 23.21
N ARG A 363 -52.07 12.30 23.66
CA ARG A 363 -52.13 10.96 23.05
C ARG A 363 -53.47 10.23 23.31
N THR A 364 -54.07 10.48 24.47
CA THR A 364 -55.34 9.85 24.81
C THR A 364 -56.46 10.44 23.97
N VAL A 365 -56.47 11.75 23.74
CA VAL A 365 -57.43 12.45 22.88
C VAL A 365 -57.36 11.97 21.42
N HIS A 366 -56.13 11.84 20.86
CA HIS A 366 -55.94 11.33 19.48
C HIS A 366 -56.39 9.87 19.31
N ARG A 367 -56.26 9.02 20.33
CA ARG A 367 -56.78 7.65 20.27
C ARG A 367 -58.33 7.60 20.32
N LEU A 368 -58.97 8.51 21.06
CA LEU A 368 -60.42 8.55 21.14
C LEU A 368 -61.05 9.12 19.87
N VAL A 369 -60.44 10.10 19.23
CA VAL A 369 -60.92 10.69 17.95
C VAL A 369 -60.73 9.72 16.75
N GLY A 370 -59.68 8.88 16.76
CA GLY A 370 -59.42 7.88 15.70
C GLY A 370 -60.27 6.60 15.79
N VAL A 371 -61.13 6.46 16.80
CA VAL A 371 -62.07 5.33 16.96
C VAL A 371 -63.48 5.70 16.53
N VAL A 372 -63.73 7.00 16.25
CA VAL A 372 -65.09 7.54 15.92
C VAL A 372 -65.16 8.01 14.45
N SER A 373 -64.15 7.72 13.61
CA SER A 373 -64.19 8.01 12.16
C SER A 373 -64.07 6.73 11.32
#